data_23a4c92c30a3767db65a11ae1d1ce675
#
_entry.id   23a4c92c30a3767db65a11ae1d1ce675
#
_cell.length_a   1.000
_cell.length_b   1.000
_cell.length_c   1.000
_cell.angle_alpha   90.00
_cell.angle_beta   90.00
_cell.angle_gamma   90.00
#
_symmetry.space_group_name_H-M   'P 1'
#
loop_
_entity.id
_entity.type
_entity.pdbx_description
1 polymer ?
#
loop_
_entity_poly.entity_id
_entity_poly.type
_entity_poly.pdbx_seq_one_letter_code
_entity_poly.pdbx_strand_id
1 'polypeptide(L)'
;MASNFTIRHCRQKGVLHIKLGGDFDGCSACELNHCLKNALKQDRRVIVHTDRLASRPAFGCAMFQKQFGSDPRSARQVVFTGSYAHEIAPDGYAVRE
;
A
#
# COMPACT_ATOMS: atom_id res chain seq x y z
N MET A 1 -3.91 16.32 -8.64
CA MET A 1 -4.88 15.94 -7.59
C MET A 1 -5.44 14.56 -7.84
N ALA A 2 -5.35 13.69 -6.87
CA ALA A 2 -5.85 12.32 -7.00
C ALA A 2 -7.34 12.30 -6.79
N SER A 3 -8.10 12.62 -7.81
CA SER A 3 -9.53 12.83 -7.67
C SER A 3 -10.32 11.55 -7.40
N ASN A 4 -9.77 10.39 -7.77
CA ASN A 4 -10.50 9.12 -7.65
C ASN A 4 -9.87 8.13 -6.68
N PHE A 5 -8.83 8.52 -6.00
CA PHE A 5 -8.13 7.59 -5.11
C PHE A 5 -8.89 7.41 -3.80
N THR A 6 -9.04 6.17 -3.37
CA THR A 6 -9.70 5.84 -2.11
C THR A 6 -8.85 4.87 -1.30
N ILE A 7 -8.88 5.04 0.02
CA ILE A 7 -8.28 4.10 0.98
C ILE A 7 -9.36 3.72 1.98
N ARG A 8 -9.56 2.42 2.15
CA ARG A 8 -10.50 1.90 3.14
C ARG A 8 -9.79 1.01 4.14
N HIS A 9 -10.17 1.09 5.38
CA HIS A 9 -9.57 0.30 6.47
C HIS A 9 -10.60 -0.67 7.03
N CYS A 10 -10.14 -1.89 7.32
CA CYS A 10 -10.99 -2.88 7.98
C CYS A 10 -10.10 -3.78 8.85
N ARG A 11 -10.39 -3.88 10.12
CA ARG A 11 -9.65 -4.78 11.02
C ARG A 11 -10.43 -6.06 11.21
N GLN A 12 -9.74 -7.18 10.98
CA GLN A 12 -10.31 -8.51 11.19
C GLN A 12 -9.26 -9.40 11.84
N LYS A 13 -9.60 -10.00 12.97
CA LYS A 13 -8.74 -10.98 13.66
C LYS A 13 -7.32 -10.45 13.90
N GLY A 14 -7.20 -9.19 14.28
CA GLY A 14 -5.89 -8.60 14.57
C GLY A 14 -5.09 -8.17 13.37
N VAL A 15 -5.66 -8.27 12.16
CA VAL A 15 -5.01 -7.86 10.92
C VAL A 15 -5.73 -6.63 10.37
N LEU A 16 -4.96 -5.61 10.01
CA LEU A 16 -5.52 -4.45 9.34
C LEU A 16 -5.50 -4.66 7.84
N HIS A 17 -6.67 -4.58 7.22
CA HIS A 17 -6.79 -4.65 5.76
C HIS A 17 -6.96 -3.24 5.23
N ILE A 18 -6.08 -2.84 4.31
CA ILE A 18 -6.16 -1.55 3.63
C ILE A 18 -6.53 -1.82 2.18
N LYS A 19 -7.67 -1.31 1.74
CA LYS A 19 -8.14 -1.52 0.38
C LYS A 19 -8.00 -0.24 -0.41
N LEU A 20 -7.23 -0.32 -1.49
CA LEU A 20 -6.97 0.81 -2.37
C LEU A 20 -7.90 0.77 -3.57
N GLY A 21 -8.30 1.94 -4.04
CA GLY A 21 -9.09 2.06 -5.26
C GLY A 21 -8.75 3.32 -6.01
N GLY A 22 -9.05 3.33 -7.31
CA GLY A 22 -8.85 4.50 -8.14
C GLY A 22 -7.46 4.63 -8.71
N ASP A 23 -6.98 5.86 -8.82
CA ASP A 23 -5.71 6.18 -9.49
C ASP A 23 -4.57 6.31 -8.49
N PHE A 24 -3.53 5.51 -8.69
CA PHE A 24 -2.37 5.52 -7.79
C PHE A 24 -1.27 6.44 -8.33
N ASP A 25 -1.51 7.74 -8.22
CA ASP A 25 -0.54 8.76 -8.63
C ASP A 25 0.39 9.16 -7.48
N GLY A 26 1.17 10.22 -7.67
CA GLY A 26 2.11 10.69 -6.65
C GLY A 26 1.46 11.08 -5.34
N CYS A 27 0.30 11.72 -5.39
CA CYS A 27 -0.44 12.09 -4.19
C CYS A 27 -0.96 10.86 -3.47
N SER A 28 -1.43 9.88 -4.23
CA SER A 28 -1.89 8.60 -3.67
C SER A 28 -0.75 7.87 -2.97
N ALA A 29 0.43 7.89 -3.57
CA ALA A 29 1.62 7.27 -2.97
C ALA A 29 1.95 7.89 -1.61
N CYS A 30 1.90 9.21 -1.52
CA CYS A 30 2.13 9.91 -0.25
C CYS A 30 1.08 9.57 0.79
N GLU A 31 -0.18 9.51 0.38
CA GLU A 31 -1.28 9.14 1.26
C GLU A 31 -1.13 7.73 1.81
N LEU A 32 -0.82 6.78 0.94
CA LEU A 32 -0.63 5.41 1.38
C LEU A 32 0.58 5.28 2.31
N ASN A 33 1.67 5.95 1.98
CA ASN A 33 2.86 5.94 2.82
C ASN A 33 2.53 6.43 4.23
N HIS A 34 1.80 7.52 4.33
CA HIS A 34 1.38 8.10 5.61
C HIS A 34 0.49 7.14 6.38
N CYS A 35 -0.48 6.58 5.69
CA CYS A 35 -1.42 5.64 6.26
C CYS A 35 -0.71 4.40 6.82
N LEU A 36 0.23 3.84 6.06
CA LEU A 36 0.98 2.67 6.49
C LEU A 36 1.87 2.95 7.68
N LYS A 37 2.54 4.11 7.70
CA LYS A 37 3.38 4.47 8.83
C LYS A 37 2.58 4.59 10.11
N ASN A 38 1.38 5.15 10.04
CA ASN A 38 0.50 5.23 11.21
C ASN A 38 -0.01 3.86 11.62
N ALA A 39 -0.40 3.04 10.64
CA ALA A 39 -0.94 1.71 10.92
C ALA A 39 0.10 0.82 11.60
N LEU A 40 1.36 0.89 11.18
CA LEU A 40 2.41 0.05 11.71
C LEU A 40 2.79 0.38 13.14
N LYS A 41 2.38 1.52 13.65
CA LYS A 41 2.55 1.84 15.06
C LYS A 41 1.57 1.09 15.96
N GLN A 42 0.44 0.67 15.42
CA GLN A 42 -0.63 0.06 16.18
C GLN A 42 -0.89 -1.40 15.82
N ASP A 43 -0.65 -1.76 14.59
CA ASP A 43 -0.99 -3.08 14.06
C ASP A 43 0.26 -3.88 13.73
N ARG A 44 0.27 -5.15 14.10
CA ARG A 44 1.41 -6.02 13.85
C ARG A 44 1.45 -6.52 12.41
N ARG A 45 0.28 -6.59 11.77
CA ARG A 45 0.18 -7.09 10.40
C ARG A 45 -0.78 -6.25 9.61
N VAL A 46 -0.35 -5.88 8.41
CA VAL A 46 -1.14 -5.08 7.50
C VAL A 46 -1.16 -5.75 6.14
N ILE A 47 -2.34 -5.87 5.54
CA ILE A 47 -2.47 -6.40 4.19
C ILE A 47 -3.03 -5.31 3.30
N VAL A 48 -2.29 -4.97 2.24
CA VAL A 48 -2.70 -3.95 1.29
C VAL A 48 -3.31 -4.62 0.06
N HIS A 49 -4.56 -4.32 -0.22
CA HIS A 49 -5.30 -4.88 -1.36
C HIS A 49 -5.29 -3.91 -2.52
N THR A 50 -4.87 -4.39 -3.69
CA THR A 50 -4.66 -3.54 -4.87
C THR A 50 -5.65 -3.79 -6.01
N ASP A 51 -6.57 -4.75 -5.87
CA ASP A 51 -7.44 -5.18 -6.97
C ASP A 51 -8.34 -4.09 -7.55
N ARG A 52 -8.68 -3.09 -6.76
CA ARG A 52 -9.61 -2.05 -7.19
C ARG A 52 -8.93 -0.81 -7.76
N LEU A 53 -7.62 -0.85 -7.93
CA LEU A 53 -6.92 0.26 -8.56
C LEU A 53 -7.27 0.33 -10.04
N ALA A 54 -7.61 1.52 -10.50
CA ALA A 54 -7.96 1.76 -11.90
C ALA A 54 -6.73 2.07 -12.72
N SER A 55 -5.81 2.87 -12.19
CA SER A 55 -4.56 3.17 -12.88
C SER A 55 -3.40 3.20 -11.89
N ARG A 56 -2.20 2.93 -12.38
CA ARG A 56 -0.99 2.83 -11.58
C ARG A 56 0.15 3.50 -12.33
N PRO A 57 0.11 4.85 -12.44
CA PRO A 57 1.20 5.55 -13.12
C PRO A 57 2.56 5.17 -12.54
N ALA A 58 3.53 4.94 -13.43
CA ALA A 58 4.85 4.49 -13.00
C ALA A 58 5.48 5.44 -11.99
N PHE A 59 5.26 6.73 -12.15
CA PHE A 59 5.78 7.73 -11.21
C PHE A 59 5.24 7.52 -9.79
N GLY A 60 3.94 7.29 -9.67
CA GLY A 60 3.32 7.06 -8.37
C GLY A 60 3.85 5.80 -7.70
N CYS A 61 3.96 4.71 -8.46
CA CYS A 61 4.49 3.46 -7.93
C CYS A 61 5.95 3.61 -7.48
N ALA A 62 6.77 4.25 -8.31
CA ALA A 62 8.18 4.46 -7.99
C ALA A 62 8.34 5.36 -6.75
N MET A 63 7.52 6.38 -6.65
CA MET A 63 7.55 7.29 -5.51
C MET A 63 7.22 6.58 -4.21
N PHE A 64 6.19 5.75 -4.23
CA PHE A 64 5.82 4.97 -3.06
C PHE A 64 6.93 3.99 -2.67
N GLN A 65 7.47 3.27 -3.64
CA GLN A 65 8.52 2.30 -3.38
C GLN A 65 9.76 2.96 -2.76
N LYS A 66 10.11 4.14 -3.26
CA LYS A 66 11.24 4.87 -2.73
C LYS A 66 11.00 5.35 -1.30
N GLN A 67 9.81 5.88 -1.03
CA GLN A 67 9.49 6.43 0.28
C GLN A 67 9.28 5.35 1.34
N PHE A 68 8.54 4.33 0.99
CA PHE A 68 8.16 3.31 1.97
C PHE A 68 9.18 2.19 2.09
N GLY A 69 9.90 1.90 1.03
CA GLY A 69 10.82 0.77 0.99
C GLY A 69 12.11 0.95 1.80
N SER A 70 12.29 2.09 2.42
CA SER A 70 13.54 2.37 3.14
C SER A 70 13.62 1.75 4.54
N ASP A 71 12.52 1.26 5.09
CA ASP A 71 12.49 0.65 6.42
C ASP A 71 12.37 -0.86 6.33
N PRO A 72 13.47 -1.62 6.60
CA PRO A 72 13.43 -3.07 6.48
C PRO A 72 12.51 -3.77 7.48
N ARG A 73 12.16 -3.11 8.57
CA ARG A 73 11.26 -3.72 9.56
C ARG A 73 9.83 -3.78 9.06
N SER A 74 9.44 -2.82 8.24
CA SER A 74 8.11 -2.80 7.67
C SER A 74 7.84 -4.00 6.77
N ALA A 75 8.88 -4.54 6.12
CA ALA A 75 8.73 -5.67 5.21
C ALA A 75 8.18 -6.91 5.88
N ARG A 76 8.36 -7.05 7.18
CA ARG A 76 7.83 -8.19 7.94
C ARG A 76 6.39 -8.03 8.33
N GLN A 77 5.88 -6.81 8.29
CA GLN A 77 4.54 -6.50 8.78
C GLN A 77 3.53 -6.27 7.68
N VAL A 78 4.00 -5.94 6.47
CA VAL A 78 3.11 -5.55 5.37
C VAL A 78 3.18 -6.58 4.25
N VAL A 79 2.00 -7.03 3.82
CA VAL A 79 1.84 -7.91 2.66
C VAL A 79 1.00 -7.17 1.63
N PHE A 80 1.44 -7.19 0.38
CA PHE A 80 0.68 -6.62 -0.73
C PHE A 80 -0.01 -7.76 -1.47
N THR A 81 -1.30 -7.59 -1.75
CA THR A 81 -2.08 -8.63 -2.41
C THR A 81 -2.92 -8.03 -3.53
N GLY A 82 -3.32 -8.87 -4.47
CA GLY A 82 -4.16 -8.47 -5.58
C GLY A 82 -3.40 -8.44 -6.89
N SER A 83 -4.13 -8.16 -7.97
CA SER A 83 -3.59 -8.21 -9.33
C SER A 83 -2.44 -7.24 -9.58
N TYR A 84 -2.39 -6.14 -8.82
CA TYR A 84 -1.42 -5.08 -9.04
C TYR A 84 -0.36 -4.98 -7.94
N ALA A 85 -0.31 -5.98 -7.08
CA ALA A 85 0.60 -5.96 -5.94
C ALA A 85 2.07 -5.84 -6.36
N HIS A 86 2.47 -6.54 -7.43
CA HIS A 86 3.84 -6.48 -7.92
C HIS A 86 4.26 -5.10 -8.42
N GLU A 87 3.30 -4.31 -8.89
CA GLU A 87 3.61 -2.98 -9.39
C GLU A 87 3.83 -1.96 -8.28
N ILE A 88 3.25 -2.21 -7.13
CA ILE A 88 3.26 -1.25 -6.01
C ILE A 88 4.24 -1.63 -4.91
N ALA A 89 4.37 -2.92 -4.63
CA ALA A 89 5.21 -3.37 -3.52
C ALA A 89 6.68 -3.02 -3.73
N PRO A 90 7.34 -2.44 -2.71
CA PRO A 90 8.79 -2.25 -2.79
C PRO A 90 9.52 -3.58 -2.76
N ASP A 91 10.77 -3.57 -3.21
CA ASP A 91 11.60 -4.77 -3.18
C ASP A 91 11.71 -5.31 -1.76
N GLY A 92 11.62 -6.62 -1.65
CA GLY A 92 11.73 -7.28 -0.35
C GLY A 92 10.43 -7.45 0.40
N TYR A 93 9.35 -6.86 -0.09
CA TYR A 93 8.04 -7.01 0.54
C TYR A 93 7.31 -8.23 -0.02
N ALA A 94 6.56 -8.90 0.85
CA ALA A 94 5.78 -10.06 0.43
C ALA A 94 4.64 -9.65 -0.48
N VAL A 95 4.46 -10.41 -1.56
CA VAL A 95 3.38 -10.19 -2.51
C VAL A 95 2.60 -11.49 -2.66
N ARG A 96 1.28 -11.39 -2.57
CA ARG A 96 0.38 -12.52 -2.79
C ARG A 96 -0.67 -12.14 -3.82
N GLU A 97 -0.83 -12.95 -4.81
CA GLU A 97 -1.86 -12.75 -5.83
C GLU A 97 -3.17 -13.41 -5.45
#